data_0599173878fd8c15c984fc5a89ebe7b5
#
_entry.id   0599173878fd8c15c984fc5a89ebe7b5
#
_cell.length_a   1.000
_cell.length_b   1.000
_cell.length_c   1.000
_cell.angle_alpha   90.00
_cell.angle_beta   90.00
_cell.angle_gamma   90.00
#
_symmetry.space_group_name_H-M   'P 1'
#
loop_
_entity.id
_entity.type
_entity.pdbx_description
1 polymer ?
#
loop_
_entity_poly.entity_id
_entity_poly.type
_entity_poly.pdbx_seq_one_letter_code
_entity_poly.pdbx_strand_id
1 'polypeptide(L)'
;MLFSFPLATLAQGVVVASTPLVGAIARAAGAKEVRVISPEGTKHPPEYDLKPSDLFEFEGAKTVIYGGYERMVSKLLETSREKNIPALQIETETSPESLIASARKISRALKTEKEEQVWEKQFIEKLKALQKKISPFSGKRAIVHQYAYSFSKWANLSIVQMVSPGELTPKVIADALAQKPELVVDVFHFPVARVVADNAKCKYIQIINFPGVENTKTLKDVFEYNSTQLIEAFR
;
A
#
# COMPACT_ATOMS: atom_id res chain seq x y z
N MET A 1 -10.21 11.09 45.71
CA MET A 1 -10.32 12.18 44.72
C MET A 1 -9.60 11.69 43.44
N LEU A 2 -10.34 11.16 42.49
CA LEU A 2 -9.80 10.72 41.19
C LEU A 2 -9.70 11.96 40.30
N PHE A 3 -8.48 12.41 40.03
CA PHE A 3 -8.24 13.45 39.02
C PHE A 3 -8.46 12.86 37.62
N SER A 4 -9.63 13.14 37.06
CA SER A 4 -9.90 12.93 35.66
C SER A 4 -9.16 14.03 34.88
N PHE A 5 -8.02 13.68 34.24
CA PHE A 5 -7.42 14.56 33.25
C PHE A 5 -8.35 14.60 32.01
N PRO A 6 -8.76 15.78 31.55
CA PRO A 6 -9.47 15.86 30.29
C PRO A 6 -8.52 15.38 29.20
N LEU A 7 -8.88 14.30 28.48
CA LEU A 7 -8.22 13.95 27.23
C LEU A 7 -8.35 15.17 26.30
N ALA A 8 -7.24 15.87 26.10
CA ALA A 8 -7.18 16.97 25.15
C ALA A 8 -7.71 16.46 23.79
N THR A 9 -8.79 17.05 23.33
CA THR A 9 -9.33 16.83 22.00
C THR A 9 -8.23 17.28 21.03
N LEU A 10 -7.52 16.33 20.43
CA LEU A 10 -6.63 16.63 19.30
C LEU A 10 -7.57 17.18 18.21
N ALA A 11 -7.58 18.51 18.07
CA ALA A 11 -8.25 19.14 16.94
C ALA A 11 -7.73 18.46 15.68
N GLN A 12 -8.62 18.14 14.72
CA GLN A 12 -8.22 17.61 13.42
C GLN A 12 -7.25 18.62 12.79
N GLY A 13 -5.96 18.38 12.96
CA GLY A 13 -4.89 19.16 12.39
C GLY A 13 -4.24 18.42 11.24
N VAL A 14 -3.22 19.02 10.68
CA VAL A 14 -2.40 18.43 9.62
C VAL A 14 -1.80 17.10 10.10
N VAL A 15 -1.96 16.06 9.29
CA VAL A 15 -1.29 14.77 9.43
C VAL A 15 -0.14 14.72 8.44
N VAL A 16 1.07 14.46 8.91
CA VAL A 16 2.23 14.20 8.05
C VAL A 16 2.38 12.69 7.86
N ALA A 17 2.40 12.26 6.62
CA ALA A 17 2.58 10.85 6.25
C ALA A 17 3.90 10.64 5.52
N SER A 18 4.61 9.56 5.81
CA SER A 18 5.92 9.25 5.21
C SER A 18 5.83 9.02 3.70
N THR A 19 4.85 8.26 3.23
CA THR A 19 4.70 7.81 1.84
C THR A 19 3.27 7.96 1.33
N PRO A 20 3.04 7.92 0.00
CA PRO A 20 1.69 7.95 -0.58
C PRO A 20 0.76 6.86 -0.04
N LEU A 21 1.27 5.64 0.22
CA LEU A 21 0.48 4.57 0.83
C LEU A 21 0.02 4.95 2.24
N VAL A 22 0.94 5.41 3.08
CA VAL A 22 0.63 5.85 4.45
C VAL A 22 -0.35 7.01 4.43
N GLY A 23 -0.17 7.96 3.51
CA GLY A 23 -1.11 9.08 3.31
C GLY A 23 -2.51 8.64 2.91
N ALA A 24 -2.62 7.64 2.03
CA ALA A 24 -3.90 7.09 1.62
C ALA A 24 -4.61 6.36 2.78
N ILE A 25 -3.87 5.63 3.62
CA ILE A 25 -4.42 4.98 4.82
C ILE A 25 -4.87 6.04 5.84
N ALA A 26 -4.11 7.15 6.01
CA ALA A 26 -4.52 8.24 6.87
C ALA A 26 -5.82 8.92 6.40
N ARG A 27 -5.96 9.16 5.09
CA ARG A 27 -7.22 9.67 4.50
C ARG A 27 -8.38 8.68 4.69
N ALA A 28 -8.13 7.39 4.52
CA ALA A 28 -9.10 6.32 4.79
C ALA A 28 -9.56 6.30 6.25
N ALA A 29 -8.68 6.63 7.17
CA ALA A 29 -8.97 6.79 8.60
C ALA A 29 -9.73 8.07 8.94
N GLY A 30 -10.04 8.95 7.98
CA GLY A 30 -10.79 10.18 8.19
C GLY A 30 -9.93 11.43 8.42
N ALA A 31 -8.61 11.37 8.20
CA ALA A 31 -7.76 12.56 8.25
C ALA A 31 -8.14 13.53 7.11
N LYS A 32 -8.45 14.80 7.45
CA LYS A 32 -8.92 15.81 6.49
C LYS A 32 -7.78 16.46 5.71
N GLU A 33 -6.69 16.76 6.39
CA GLU A 33 -5.51 17.37 5.79
C GLU A 33 -4.31 16.41 5.98
N VAL A 34 -3.82 15.86 4.87
CA VAL A 34 -2.69 14.93 4.87
C VAL A 34 -1.63 15.44 3.92
N ARG A 35 -0.45 15.74 4.47
CA ARG A 35 0.74 16.07 3.71
C ARG A 35 1.65 14.86 3.64
N VAL A 36 2.21 14.59 2.47
CA VAL A 36 3.00 13.38 2.22
C VAL A 36 4.45 13.79 1.92
N ILE A 37 5.39 13.25 2.67
CA ILE A 37 6.82 13.58 2.55
C ILE A 37 7.39 13.08 1.22
N SER A 38 7.23 11.79 0.91
CA SER A 38 7.66 11.28 -0.39
C SER A 38 6.68 11.75 -1.47
N PRO A 39 7.12 12.51 -2.50
CA PRO A 39 6.23 13.07 -3.50
C PRO A 39 5.42 12.01 -4.25
N GLU A 40 4.20 12.38 -4.69
CA GLU A 40 3.44 11.58 -5.66
C GLU A 40 4.24 11.38 -6.94
N GLY A 41 4.05 10.24 -7.62
CA GLY A 41 4.83 9.87 -8.80
C GLY A 41 6.22 9.29 -8.50
N THR A 42 6.67 9.30 -7.25
CA THR A 42 7.92 8.63 -6.88
C THR A 42 7.80 7.13 -7.13
N LYS A 43 8.73 6.57 -7.91
CA LYS A 43 8.72 5.13 -8.24
C LYS A 43 9.00 4.24 -7.02
N HIS A 44 9.88 4.70 -6.12
CA HIS A 44 10.27 4.00 -4.90
C HIS A 44 10.09 4.90 -3.67
N PRO A 45 8.84 5.15 -3.21
CA PRO A 45 8.59 6.06 -2.10
C PRO A 45 9.36 5.74 -0.81
N PRO A 46 9.58 4.46 -0.43
CA PRO A 46 10.36 4.12 0.77
C PRO A 46 11.85 4.50 0.71
N GLU A 47 12.41 4.66 -0.49
CA GLU A 47 13.81 5.04 -0.68
C GLU A 47 14.03 6.55 -0.68
N TYR A 48 12.97 7.33 -0.55
CA TYR A 48 13.05 8.79 -0.52
C TYR A 48 13.81 9.28 0.71
N ASP A 49 14.77 10.15 0.52
CA ASP A 49 15.51 10.83 1.58
C ASP A 49 14.82 12.16 1.93
N LEU A 50 14.57 12.39 3.22
CA LEU A 50 14.00 13.64 3.71
C LEU A 50 14.95 14.80 3.43
N LYS A 51 14.44 15.83 2.74
CA LYS A 51 15.18 17.05 2.35
C LYS A 51 14.88 18.18 3.34
N PRO A 52 15.75 19.20 3.43
CA PRO A 52 15.47 20.37 4.26
C PRO A 52 14.16 21.09 3.91
N SER A 53 13.77 21.10 2.63
CA SER A 53 12.49 21.66 2.18
C SER A 53 11.27 20.92 2.73
N ASP A 54 11.39 19.63 3.03
CA ASP A 54 10.27 18.82 3.51
C ASP A 54 9.91 19.15 4.97
N LEU A 55 10.80 19.87 5.68
CA LEU A 55 10.53 20.33 7.04
C LEU A 55 9.34 21.30 7.14
N PHE A 56 8.98 21.97 6.04
CA PHE A 56 7.78 22.80 5.96
C PHE A 56 6.49 21.99 6.05
N GLU A 57 6.51 20.71 5.66
CA GLU A 57 5.33 19.83 5.76
C GLU A 57 4.92 19.56 7.21
N PHE A 58 5.86 19.75 8.16
CA PHE A 58 5.59 19.58 9.60
C PHE A 58 4.95 20.83 10.24
N GLU A 59 4.81 21.93 9.52
CA GLU A 59 4.20 23.15 10.08
C GLU A 59 2.72 22.92 10.37
N GLY A 60 2.33 23.15 11.63
CA GLY A 60 0.97 22.92 12.11
C GLY A 60 0.56 21.46 12.23
N ALA A 61 1.49 20.52 11.98
CA ALA A 61 1.22 19.09 12.10
C ALA A 61 0.87 18.69 13.54
N LYS A 62 -0.13 17.81 13.67
CA LYS A 62 -0.60 17.24 14.95
C LYS A 62 -0.21 15.79 15.12
N THR A 63 0.13 15.11 14.05
CA THR A 63 0.52 13.69 14.07
C THR A 63 1.41 13.39 12.87
N VAL A 64 2.43 12.57 13.08
CA VAL A 64 3.25 11.95 12.03
C VAL A 64 2.87 10.47 11.95
N ILE A 65 2.64 9.96 10.72
CA ILE A 65 2.33 8.54 10.48
C ILE A 65 3.37 7.95 9.54
N TYR A 66 3.87 6.75 9.84
CA TYR A 66 4.94 6.10 9.10
C TYR A 66 4.84 4.57 9.17
N GLY A 67 5.46 3.85 8.22
CA GLY A 67 5.49 2.39 8.17
C GLY A 67 6.61 1.77 8.99
N GLY A 68 7.76 2.45 9.08
CA GLY A 68 8.92 1.99 9.87
C GLY A 68 10.04 1.35 9.02
N TYR A 69 9.83 1.17 7.73
CA TYR A 69 10.81 0.58 6.79
C TYR A 69 11.38 1.63 5.81
N GLU A 70 10.87 2.85 5.85
CA GLU A 70 11.28 3.92 4.95
C GLU A 70 12.67 4.45 5.35
N ARG A 71 13.48 4.75 4.38
CA ARG A 71 14.85 5.27 4.57
C ARG A 71 14.90 6.55 5.40
N MET A 72 13.86 7.37 5.26
CA MET A 72 13.73 8.65 5.98
C MET A 72 13.35 8.53 7.46
N VAL A 73 12.96 7.35 7.96
CA VAL A 73 12.31 7.18 9.28
C VAL A 73 13.10 7.82 10.43
N SER A 74 14.42 7.64 10.47
CA SER A 74 15.24 8.20 11.56
C SER A 74 15.13 9.71 11.63
N LYS A 75 15.29 10.41 10.49
CA LYS A 75 15.18 11.88 10.38
C LYS A 75 13.74 12.36 10.63
N LEU A 76 12.76 11.62 10.14
CA LEU A 76 11.35 11.91 10.35
C LEU A 76 10.99 11.88 11.84
N LEU A 77 11.45 10.87 12.58
CA LEU A 77 11.24 10.75 14.02
C LEU A 77 12.02 11.78 14.84
N GLU A 78 13.22 12.14 14.40
CA GLU A 78 14.00 13.22 14.99
C GLU A 78 13.25 14.56 14.88
N THR A 79 12.84 14.94 13.67
CA THR A 79 12.04 16.15 13.43
C THR A 79 10.73 16.15 14.22
N SER A 80 10.05 15.00 14.28
CA SER A 80 8.82 14.83 15.06
C SER A 80 9.04 15.14 16.55
N ARG A 81 10.15 14.62 17.13
CA ARG A 81 10.52 14.88 18.54
C ARG A 81 10.89 16.34 18.79
N GLU A 82 11.71 16.95 17.93
CA GLU A 82 12.11 18.36 18.03
C GLU A 82 10.89 19.30 18.01
N LYS A 83 9.90 18.97 17.20
CA LYS A 83 8.67 19.77 17.07
C LYS A 83 7.57 19.35 18.05
N ASN A 84 7.82 18.38 18.97
CA ASN A 84 6.86 17.81 19.91
C ASN A 84 5.57 17.30 19.21
N ILE A 85 5.70 16.68 18.04
CA ILE A 85 4.59 16.08 17.27
C ILE A 85 4.59 14.56 17.57
N PRO A 86 3.46 13.98 18.04
CA PRO A 86 3.38 12.54 18.25
C PRO A 86 3.50 11.77 16.94
N ALA A 87 4.24 10.65 16.96
CA ALA A 87 4.44 9.78 15.82
C ALA A 87 3.74 8.42 16.03
N LEU A 88 3.07 7.94 14.99
CA LEU A 88 2.33 6.68 14.97
C LEU A 88 2.86 5.77 13.87
N GLN A 89 3.40 4.62 14.24
CA GLN A 89 3.76 3.57 13.28
C GLN A 89 2.54 2.73 12.94
N ILE A 90 2.40 2.35 11.65
CA ILE A 90 1.34 1.47 11.16
C ILE A 90 1.91 0.33 10.31
N GLU A 91 1.13 -0.73 10.14
CA GLU A 91 1.39 -1.76 9.14
C GLU A 91 1.02 -1.26 7.75
N THR A 92 1.83 -1.63 6.75
CA THR A 92 1.68 -1.18 5.36
C THR A 92 1.58 -2.34 4.36
N GLU A 93 1.32 -3.54 4.87
CA GLU A 93 0.96 -4.66 4.02
C GLU A 93 -0.36 -4.34 3.30
N THR A 94 -0.44 -4.65 2.01
CA THR A 94 -1.52 -4.19 1.13
C THR A 94 -2.68 -5.18 1.01
N SER A 95 -2.83 -6.12 1.97
CA SER A 95 -4.08 -6.89 2.08
C SER A 95 -5.22 -6.00 2.57
N PRO A 96 -6.46 -6.27 2.17
CA PRO A 96 -7.62 -5.54 2.67
C PRO A 96 -7.69 -5.49 4.20
N GLU A 97 -7.39 -6.60 4.84
CA GLU A 97 -7.41 -6.75 6.30
C GLU A 97 -6.40 -5.84 6.99
N SER A 98 -5.15 -5.81 6.48
CA SER A 98 -4.09 -4.97 7.03
C SER A 98 -4.37 -3.48 6.83
N LEU A 99 -4.87 -3.10 5.65
CA LEU A 99 -5.24 -1.72 5.34
C LEU A 99 -6.38 -1.23 6.26
N ILE A 100 -7.41 -2.05 6.49
CA ILE A 100 -8.51 -1.74 7.40
C ILE A 100 -8.00 -1.63 8.85
N ALA A 101 -7.17 -2.58 9.29
CA ALA A 101 -6.61 -2.56 10.64
C ALA A 101 -5.78 -1.29 10.89
N SER A 102 -4.95 -0.88 9.91
CA SER A 102 -4.15 0.33 9.99
C SER A 102 -5.01 1.60 9.97
N ALA A 103 -6.05 1.66 9.14
CA ALA A 103 -7.01 2.77 9.14
C ALA A 103 -7.72 2.89 10.49
N ARG A 104 -8.19 1.79 11.07
CA ARG A 104 -8.78 1.76 12.42
C ARG A 104 -7.81 2.19 13.52
N LYS A 105 -6.52 1.81 13.43
CA LYS A 105 -5.48 2.24 14.38
C LYS A 105 -5.29 3.76 14.33
N ILE A 106 -5.24 4.33 13.13
CA ILE A 106 -5.11 5.78 12.92
C ILE A 106 -6.37 6.50 13.39
N SER A 107 -7.56 6.03 13.03
CA SER A 107 -8.83 6.69 13.38
C SER A 107 -9.02 6.84 14.89
N ARG A 108 -8.61 5.83 15.67
CA ARG A 108 -8.61 5.91 17.14
C ARG A 108 -7.69 7.01 17.67
N ALA A 109 -6.48 7.14 17.07
CA ALA A 109 -5.54 8.18 17.46
C ALA A 109 -6.04 9.59 17.09
N LEU A 110 -6.74 9.71 15.94
CA LEU A 110 -7.29 10.97 15.43
C LEU A 110 -8.72 11.26 15.92
N LYS A 111 -9.38 10.29 16.59
CA LYS A 111 -10.80 10.33 16.99
C LYS A 111 -11.76 10.56 15.79
N THR A 112 -11.51 9.80 14.72
CA THR A 112 -12.25 9.85 13.45
C THR A 112 -12.90 8.50 13.11
N GLU A 113 -13.29 7.72 14.12
CA GLU A 113 -13.80 6.35 13.95
C GLU A 113 -15.09 6.31 13.12
N LYS A 114 -15.90 7.36 13.16
CA LYS A 114 -17.14 7.44 12.36
C LYS A 114 -16.84 7.56 10.87
N GLU A 115 -15.89 8.40 10.51
CA GLU A 115 -15.42 8.61 9.15
C GLU A 115 -14.77 7.35 8.59
N GLU A 116 -13.94 6.70 9.41
CA GLU A 116 -13.29 5.44 9.07
C GLU A 116 -14.32 4.33 8.81
N GLN A 117 -15.35 4.17 9.65
CA GLN A 117 -16.40 3.16 9.46
C GLN A 117 -17.16 3.35 8.15
N VAL A 118 -17.44 4.61 7.77
CA VAL A 118 -18.06 4.92 6.47
C VAL A 118 -17.15 4.51 5.33
N TRP A 119 -15.86 4.85 5.41
CA TRP A 119 -14.88 4.46 4.42
C TRP A 119 -14.74 2.93 4.33
N GLU A 120 -14.61 2.24 5.46
CA GLU A 120 -14.46 0.79 5.51
C GLU A 120 -15.63 0.07 4.82
N LYS A 121 -16.87 0.47 5.12
CA LYS A 121 -18.05 -0.08 4.46
C LYS A 121 -17.97 0.06 2.94
N GLN A 122 -17.67 1.26 2.45
CA GLN A 122 -17.53 1.53 1.02
C GLN A 122 -16.35 0.78 0.38
N PHE A 123 -15.26 0.60 1.13
CA PHE A 123 -14.09 -0.14 0.67
C PHE A 123 -14.43 -1.62 0.49
N ILE A 124 -15.05 -2.24 1.48
CA ILE A 124 -15.50 -3.64 1.43
C ILE A 124 -16.50 -3.87 0.28
N GLU A 125 -17.46 -2.96 0.08
CA GLU A 125 -18.41 -3.03 -1.02
C GLU A 125 -17.72 -2.97 -2.39
N LYS A 126 -16.75 -2.05 -2.56
CA LYS A 126 -15.93 -1.96 -3.77
C LYS A 126 -15.14 -3.22 -4.02
N LEU A 127 -14.48 -3.77 -2.98
CA LEU A 127 -13.69 -5.00 -3.10
C LEU A 127 -14.56 -6.19 -3.51
N LYS A 128 -15.75 -6.36 -2.92
CA LYS A 128 -16.70 -7.42 -3.32
C LYS A 128 -17.11 -7.30 -4.79
N ALA A 129 -17.37 -6.08 -5.25
CA ALA A 129 -17.73 -5.84 -6.65
C ALA A 129 -16.56 -6.18 -7.60
N LEU A 130 -15.33 -5.86 -7.22
CA LEU A 130 -14.12 -6.19 -7.98
C LEU A 130 -13.87 -7.70 -7.98
N GLN A 131 -13.98 -8.38 -6.84
CA GLN A 131 -13.82 -9.83 -6.74
C GLN A 131 -14.81 -10.57 -7.66
N LYS A 132 -16.05 -10.09 -7.75
CA LYS A 132 -17.04 -10.66 -8.70
C LYS A 132 -16.57 -10.52 -10.16
N LYS A 133 -15.94 -9.38 -10.52
CA LYS A 133 -15.43 -9.15 -11.89
C LYS A 133 -14.23 -10.04 -12.23
N ILE A 134 -13.34 -10.28 -11.25
CA ILE A 134 -12.13 -11.08 -11.46
C ILE A 134 -12.31 -12.56 -11.14
N SER A 135 -13.49 -12.97 -10.66
CA SER A 135 -13.78 -14.38 -10.30
C SER A 135 -13.53 -15.40 -11.44
N PRO A 136 -13.70 -15.06 -12.76
CA PRO A 136 -13.36 -15.98 -13.84
C PRO A 136 -11.86 -16.37 -13.89
N PHE A 137 -10.98 -15.62 -13.22
CA PHE A 137 -9.54 -15.87 -13.19
C PHE A 137 -9.09 -16.57 -11.91
N SER A 138 -10.03 -16.88 -11.01
CA SER A 138 -9.77 -17.64 -9.79
C SER A 138 -9.11 -18.98 -10.11
N GLY A 139 -8.08 -19.35 -9.33
CA GLY A 139 -7.33 -20.59 -9.50
C GLY A 139 -6.31 -20.57 -10.66
N LYS A 140 -6.23 -19.48 -11.45
CA LYS A 140 -5.17 -19.36 -12.46
C LYS A 140 -3.79 -19.50 -11.85
N ARG A 141 -2.94 -20.35 -12.44
CA ARG A 141 -1.58 -20.65 -11.95
C ARG A 141 -0.67 -19.44 -12.18
N ALA A 142 -0.21 -18.83 -11.10
CA ALA A 142 0.56 -17.59 -11.17
C ALA A 142 1.95 -17.74 -10.53
N ILE A 143 2.97 -17.23 -11.22
CA ILE A 143 4.24 -16.83 -10.63
C ILE A 143 4.06 -15.40 -10.14
N VAL A 144 4.41 -15.14 -8.89
CA VAL A 144 4.06 -13.89 -8.22
C VAL A 144 5.29 -13.24 -7.61
N HIS A 145 5.53 -11.97 -7.93
CA HIS A 145 6.51 -11.16 -7.22
C HIS A 145 6.14 -11.07 -5.72
N GLN A 146 7.11 -11.18 -4.82
CA GLN A 146 6.84 -11.18 -3.37
C GLN A 146 5.95 -10.01 -2.91
N TYR A 147 6.13 -8.82 -3.49
CA TYR A 147 5.30 -7.64 -3.15
C TYR A 147 3.92 -7.63 -3.85
N ALA A 148 3.65 -8.59 -4.72
CA ALA A 148 2.33 -8.80 -5.34
C ALA A 148 1.52 -9.90 -4.63
N TYR A 149 2.05 -10.49 -3.55
CA TYR A 149 1.43 -11.60 -2.85
C TYR A 149 0.03 -11.28 -2.34
N SER A 150 -0.13 -10.16 -1.63
CA SER A 150 -1.41 -9.78 -1.00
C SER A 150 -2.53 -9.61 -2.02
N PHE A 151 -2.26 -8.92 -3.14
CA PHE A 151 -3.22 -8.81 -4.24
C PHE A 151 -3.54 -10.16 -4.86
N SER A 152 -2.52 -10.97 -5.17
CA SER A 152 -2.69 -12.28 -5.83
C SER A 152 -3.50 -13.24 -4.96
N LYS A 153 -3.28 -13.23 -3.65
CA LYS A 153 -4.07 -13.99 -2.68
C LYS A 153 -5.52 -13.49 -2.63
N TRP A 154 -5.74 -12.18 -2.54
CA TRP A 154 -7.06 -11.58 -2.56
C TRP A 154 -7.83 -11.87 -3.87
N ALA A 155 -7.13 -11.89 -5.00
CA ALA A 155 -7.67 -12.26 -6.31
C ALA A 155 -7.92 -13.78 -6.47
N ASN A 156 -7.62 -14.57 -5.44
CA ASN A 156 -7.76 -16.03 -5.42
C ASN A 156 -6.99 -16.74 -6.55
N LEU A 157 -5.80 -16.23 -6.89
CA LEU A 157 -4.90 -16.90 -7.84
C LEU A 157 -4.22 -18.11 -7.18
N SER A 158 -3.92 -19.14 -7.97
CA SER A 158 -3.10 -20.28 -7.55
C SER A 158 -1.62 -19.88 -7.62
N ILE A 159 -1.06 -19.41 -6.51
CA ILE A 159 0.35 -19.01 -6.42
C ILE A 159 1.22 -20.27 -6.41
N VAL A 160 1.85 -20.58 -7.54
CA VAL A 160 2.65 -21.79 -7.69
C VAL A 160 4.13 -21.56 -7.37
N GLN A 161 4.61 -20.32 -7.46
CA GLN A 161 5.94 -19.91 -7.01
C GLN A 161 5.96 -18.40 -6.77
N MET A 162 6.75 -17.97 -5.78
CA MET A 162 7.10 -16.56 -5.60
C MET A 162 8.50 -16.29 -6.14
N VAL A 163 8.71 -15.04 -6.57
CA VAL A 163 10.02 -14.53 -6.98
C VAL A 163 10.32 -13.22 -6.26
N SER A 164 11.60 -13.04 -5.92
CA SER A 164 12.08 -11.87 -5.19
C SER A 164 13.11 -11.10 -6.01
N PRO A 165 13.25 -9.79 -5.81
CA PRO A 165 14.36 -9.02 -6.38
C PRO A 165 15.72 -9.64 -6.02
N GLY A 166 16.61 -9.77 -7.00
CA GLY A 166 17.95 -10.31 -6.78
C GLY A 166 18.06 -11.85 -6.71
N GLU A 167 16.94 -12.58 -6.71
CA GLU A 167 16.92 -14.04 -6.62
C GLU A 167 16.64 -14.76 -7.96
N LEU A 168 16.43 -14.01 -9.05
CA LEU A 168 16.14 -14.57 -10.38
C LEU A 168 17.38 -15.16 -11.04
N THR A 169 17.82 -16.30 -10.52
CA THR A 169 18.87 -17.12 -11.14
C THR A 169 18.32 -18.00 -12.27
N PRO A 170 19.16 -18.52 -13.19
CA PRO A 170 18.71 -19.45 -14.20
C PRO A 170 17.94 -20.67 -13.63
N LYS A 171 18.34 -21.16 -12.45
CA LYS A 171 17.64 -22.23 -11.75
C LYS A 171 16.23 -21.82 -11.34
N VAL A 172 16.06 -20.65 -10.70
CA VAL A 172 14.76 -20.14 -10.27
C VAL A 172 13.82 -19.93 -11.47
N ILE A 173 14.36 -19.46 -12.61
CA ILE A 173 13.58 -19.32 -13.85
C ILE A 173 13.15 -20.72 -14.36
N ALA A 174 14.07 -21.70 -14.42
CA ALA A 174 13.73 -23.04 -14.85
C ALA A 174 12.67 -23.70 -13.95
N ASP A 175 12.80 -23.56 -12.63
CA ASP A 175 11.82 -24.05 -11.65
C ASP A 175 10.45 -23.39 -11.88
N ALA A 176 10.41 -22.08 -12.16
CA ALA A 176 9.18 -21.33 -12.47
C ALA A 176 8.52 -21.82 -13.78
N LEU A 177 9.31 -22.09 -14.82
CA LEU A 177 8.80 -22.62 -16.09
C LEU A 177 8.21 -24.02 -15.92
N ALA A 178 8.83 -24.85 -15.09
CA ALA A 178 8.35 -26.21 -14.77
C ALA A 178 6.95 -26.18 -14.10
N GLN A 179 6.59 -25.07 -13.44
CA GLN A 179 5.26 -24.86 -12.86
C GLN A 179 4.17 -24.64 -13.93
N LYS A 180 4.50 -24.44 -15.20
CA LYS A 180 3.56 -24.14 -16.29
C LYS A 180 2.60 -23.00 -15.90
N PRO A 181 3.10 -21.79 -15.61
CA PRO A 181 2.25 -20.68 -15.20
C PRO A 181 1.35 -20.21 -16.37
N GLU A 182 0.17 -19.72 -16.02
CA GLU A 182 -0.73 -19.05 -16.96
C GLU A 182 -0.56 -17.53 -16.89
N LEU A 183 0.02 -17.04 -15.79
CA LEU A 183 0.19 -15.63 -15.49
C LEU A 183 1.46 -15.39 -14.67
N VAL A 184 2.12 -14.26 -14.93
CA VAL A 184 3.12 -13.66 -14.03
C VAL A 184 2.56 -12.36 -13.50
N VAL A 185 2.52 -12.20 -12.17
CA VAL A 185 2.11 -10.98 -11.49
C VAL A 185 3.36 -10.32 -10.91
N ASP A 186 3.74 -9.22 -11.49
CA ASP A 186 4.90 -8.41 -11.09
C ASP A 186 4.44 -7.08 -10.45
N VAL A 187 5.36 -6.26 -10.00
CA VAL A 187 5.06 -4.97 -9.41
C VAL A 187 5.66 -3.83 -10.24
N PHE A 188 4.90 -2.74 -10.39
CA PHE A 188 5.29 -1.56 -11.16
C PHE A 188 6.63 -0.96 -10.71
N HIS A 189 6.82 -0.84 -9.40
CA HIS A 189 7.98 -0.14 -8.84
C HIS A 189 9.27 -0.96 -8.88
N PHE A 190 9.22 -2.28 -8.99
CA PHE A 190 10.40 -3.15 -9.05
C PHE A 190 10.16 -4.41 -9.92
N PRO A 191 9.93 -4.24 -11.23
CA PRO A 191 9.62 -5.38 -12.10
C PRO A 191 10.89 -6.24 -12.33
N VAL A 192 10.78 -7.53 -12.07
CA VAL A 192 11.87 -8.50 -12.24
C VAL A 192 11.45 -9.75 -13.02
N ALA A 193 10.16 -10.08 -13.02
CA ALA A 193 9.68 -11.39 -13.46
C ALA A 193 9.26 -11.44 -14.95
N ARG A 194 9.47 -10.38 -15.73
CA ARG A 194 9.10 -10.35 -17.15
C ARG A 194 9.74 -11.48 -17.95
N VAL A 195 11.01 -11.80 -17.65
CA VAL A 195 11.76 -12.89 -18.31
C VAL A 195 11.08 -14.25 -18.12
N VAL A 196 10.41 -14.48 -17.00
CA VAL A 196 9.65 -15.72 -16.75
C VAL A 196 8.45 -15.79 -17.68
N ALA A 197 7.68 -14.68 -17.79
CA ALA A 197 6.50 -14.64 -18.66
C ALA A 197 6.86 -14.86 -20.14
N ASP A 198 7.93 -14.22 -20.60
CA ASP A 198 8.39 -14.31 -21.99
C ASP A 198 8.82 -15.75 -22.35
N ASN A 199 9.55 -16.43 -21.44
CA ASN A 199 9.96 -17.81 -21.64
C ASN A 199 8.81 -18.81 -21.50
N ALA A 200 7.88 -18.58 -20.56
CA ALA A 200 6.70 -19.41 -20.38
C ALA A 200 5.62 -19.18 -21.46
N LYS A 201 5.75 -18.10 -22.23
CA LYS A 201 4.72 -17.63 -23.18
C LYS A 201 3.34 -17.47 -22.52
N CYS A 202 3.34 -16.99 -21.29
CA CYS A 202 2.13 -16.77 -20.50
C CYS A 202 1.80 -15.26 -20.35
N LYS A 203 0.65 -14.97 -19.76
CA LYS A 203 0.23 -13.58 -19.51
C LYS A 203 1.15 -12.90 -18.50
N TYR A 204 1.27 -11.57 -18.60
CA TYR A 204 2.08 -10.75 -17.71
C TYR A 204 1.31 -9.49 -17.33
N ILE A 205 1.26 -9.21 -16.03
CA ILE A 205 0.71 -7.96 -15.51
C ILE A 205 1.68 -7.32 -14.51
N GLN A 206 1.61 -6.00 -14.44
CA GLN A 206 2.22 -5.22 -13.37
C GLN A 206 1.12 -4.61 -12.51
N ILE A 207 1.18 -4.86 -11.20
CA ILE A 207 0.29 -4.23 -10.24
C ILE A 207 1.00 -3.09 -9.51
N ILE A 208 0.21 -2.22 -8.91
CA ILE A 208 0.69 -1.16 -8.02
C ILE A 208 0.33 -1.48 -6.57
N ASN A 209 1.17 -1.05 -5.62
CA ASN A 209 0.97 -1.27 -4.19
C ASN A 209 0.59 0.02 -3.44
N PHE A 210 0.60 1.15 -4.11
CA PHE A 210 0.32 2.46 -3.51
C PHE A 210 -0.32 3.39 -4.55
N PRO A 211 -1.14 4.34 -4.12
CA PRO A 211 -1.69 5.36 -5.01
C PRO A 211 -0.67 6.46 -5.31
N GLY A 212 -1.00 7.37 -6.24
CA GLY A 212 -0.12 8.45 -6.70
C GLY A 212 0.67 8.09 -7.95
N VAL A 213 0.44 6.89 -8.51
CA VAL A 213 0.94 6.42 -9.80
C VAL A 213 -0.23 5.91 -10.64
N GLU A 214 -0.06 5.78 -11.96
CA GLU A 214 -1.10 5.24 -12.87
C GLU A 214 -2.49 5.91 -12.68
N ASN A 215 -2.51 7.22 -12.46
CA ASN A 215 -3.71 8.03 -12.22
C ASN A 215 -4.56 7.59 -11.01
N THR A 216 -4.01 6.85 -10.07
CA THR A 216 -4.68 6.41 -8.85
C THR A 216 -4.47 7.42 -7.72
N LYS A 217 -5.50 7.62 -6.87
CA LYS A 217 -5.48 8.58 -5.74
C LYS A 217 -5.85 7.93 -4.41
N THR A 218 -6.61 6.84 -4.45
CA THR A 218 -7.14 6.18 -3.25
C THR A 218 -6.76 4.69 -3.22
N LEU A 219 -6.92 4.08 -2.06
CA LEU A 219 -6.75 2.62 -1.93
C LEU A 219 -7.75 1.85 -2.81
N LYS A 220 -8.97 2.38 -3.03
CA LYS A 220 -9.97 1.78 -3.93
C LYS A 220 -9.48 1.77 -5.37
N ASP A 221 -8.83 2.84 -5.81
CA ASP A 221 -8.29 2.96 -7.17
C ASP A 221 -7.15 1.95 -7.41
N VAL A 222 -6.31 1.70 -6.40
CA VAL A 222 -5.24 0.69 -6.46
C VAL A 222 -5.83 -0.70 -6.75
N PHE A 223 -6.85 -1.11 -6.02
CA PHE A 223 -7.51 -2.41 -6.26
C PHE A 223 -8.24 -2.45 -7.61
N GLU A 224 -8.85 -1.34 -8.03
CA GLU A 224 -9.51 -1.25 -9.34
C GLU A 224 -8.51 -1.34 -10.48
N TYR A 225 -7.41 -0.59 -10.42
CA TYR A 225 -6.32 -0.67 -11.39
C TYR A 225 -5.80 -2.10 -11.52
N ASN A 226 -5.41 -2.72 -10.40
CA ASN A 226 -4.85 -4.07 -10.38
C ASN A 226 -5.85 -5.11 -10.92
N SER A 227 -7.14 -4.97 -10.57
CA SER A 227 -8.20 -5.83 -11.11
C SER A 227 -8.37 -5.64 -12.61
N THR A 228 -8.26 -4.42 -13.12
CA THR A 228 -8.34 -4.11 -14.55
C THR A 228 -7.17 -4.74 -15.30
N GLN A 229 -5.94 -4.63 -14.79
CA GLN A 229 -4.77 -5.29 -15.38
C GLN A 229 -4.99 -6.81 -15.52
N LEU A 230 -5.55 -7.46 -14.49
CA LEU A 230 -5.86 -8.89 -14.54
C LEU A 230 -6.92 -9.21 -15.60
N ILE A 231 -7.99 -8.44 -15.69
CA ILE A 231 -9.05 -8.63 -16.66
C ILE A 231 -8.53 -8.47 -18.09
N GLU A 232 -7.75 -7.41 -18.35
CA GLU A 232 -7.23 -7.10 -19.68
C GLU A 232 -6.21 -8.14 -20.18
N ALA A 233 -5.43 -8.72 -19.28
CA ALA A 233 -4.48 -9.77 -19.65
C ALA A 233 -5.15 -11.02 -20.23
N PHE A 234 -6.39 -11.29 -19.88
CA PHE A 234 -7.14 -12.49 -20.36
C PHE A 234 -8.25 -12.17 -21.36
N ARG A 235 -8.39 -10.94 -21.81
CA ARG A 235 -9.20 -10.57 -22.99
C ARG A 235 -8.42 -10.89 -24.27
#